data_60e9e20c4ebd03a7b83a54537b54e10e
#
_entry.id   60e9e20c4ebd03a7b83a54537b54e10e
#
_cell.length_a   1.000
_cell.length_b   1.000
_cell.length_c   1.000
_cell.angle_alpha   90.00
_cell.angle_beta   90.00
_cell.angle_gamma   90.00
#
_symmetry.space_group_name_H-M   'P 1'
#
loop_
_entity.id
_entity.type
_entity.pdbx_description
1 polymer ?
#
loop_
_entity_poly.entity_id
_entity_poly.type
_entity_poly.pdbx_seq_one_letter_code
_entity_poly.pdbx_strand_id
1 'polypeptide(L)'
;VVHGGEKFTSSTVITDEAMKAIEECNDLAPLHNPANLIGIRACQELMPNVPMVAVFDTAFHQTMPEEAYLYGLPYEYYEKYKVRRYGFHGTSHSFVSKRAAEVAGKPYEDLKIIVCHLGNGASLSAVKNGKSVDTSMGLTPLEGLIMEHVPVIWIRLSWSSSLRKRTSTSQAL
;
A
#
# COMPACT_ATOMS: atom_id res chain seq x y z
N VAL A 1 0.89 1.88 11.51
CA VAL A 1 0.54 0.54 10.99
C VAL A 1 0.58 0.58 9.49
N VAL A 2 1.25 -0.40 8.86
CA VAL A 2 1.42 -0.35 7.40
C VAL A 2 0.13 -0.76 6.69
N HIS A 3 -0.39 -1.95 6.93
CA HIS A 3 -1.51 -2.46 6.15
C HIS A 3 -2.81 -2.52 6.95
N GLY A 4 -3.84 -1.84 6.46
CA GLY A 4 -5.17 -1.82 7.05
C GLY A 4 -6.19 -2.72 6.34
N GLY A 5 -5.78 -3.40 5.26
CA GLY A 5 -6.69 -4.18 4.43
C GLY A 5 -7.83 -3.32 3.88
N GLU A 6 -8.98 -3.92 3.68
CA GLU A 6 -10.21 -3.23 3.29
C GLU A 6 -11.02 -2.71 4.50
N LYS A 7 -10.64 -3.14 5.73
CA LYS A 7 -11.36 -2.80 6.95
C LYS A 7 -11.11 -1.37 7.43
N PHE A 8 -9.90 -0.85 7.20
CA PHE A 8 -9.49 0.45 7.71
C PHE A 8 -9.38 1.49 6.59
N THR A 9 -10.37 2.35 6.52
CA THR A 9 -10.45 3.47 5.57
C THR A 9 -10.06 4.81 6.18
N SER A 10 -9.78 4.83 7.49
CA SER A 10 -9.37 6.01 8.27
C SER A 10 -8.58 5.60 9.49
N SER A 11 -8.04 6.59 10.21
CA SER A 11 -7.41 6.37 11.51
C SER A 11 -8.42 5.81 12.52
N THR A 12 -7.99 4.89 13.37
CA THR A 12 -8.86 4.15 14.29
C THR A 12 -8.22 4.08 15.68
N VAL A 13 -9.00 4.29 16.73
CA VAL A 13 -8.57 4.05 18.11
C VAL A 13 -8.25 2.57 18.28
N ILE A 14 -7.13 2.26 18.92
CA ILE A 14 -6.69 0.89 19.17
C ILE A 14 -7.53 0.30 20.30
N THR A 15 -8.38 -0.66 19.94
CA THR A 15 -9.13 -1.55 20.82
C THR A 15 -8.69 -2.99 20.56
N ASP A 16 -9.18 -3.94 21.34
CA ASP A 16 -8.90 -5.37 21.11
C ASP A 16 -9.43 -5.84 19.75
N GLU A 17 -10.58 -5.32 19.30
CA GLU A 17 -11.13 -5.60 17.97
C GLU A 17 -10.26 -5.02 16.87
N ALA A 18 -9.74 -3.79 17.06
CA ALA A 18 -8.82 -3.17 16.12
C ALA A 18 -7.51 -3.95 16.03
N MET A 19 -6.96 -4.40 17.18
CA MET A 19 -5.75 -5.24 17.22
C MET A 19 -5.94 -6.54 16.45
N LYS A 20 -7.06 -7.23 16.66
CA LYS A 20 -7.41 -8.46 15.94
C LYS A 20 -7.55 -8.21 14.44
N ALA A 21 -8.22 -7.14 14.03
CA ALA A 21 -8.36 -6.79 12.63
C ALA A 21 -7.03 -6.42 11.95
N ILE A 22 -6.08 -5.80 12.68
CA ILE A 22 -4.71 -5.56 12.20
C ILE A 22 -3.95 -6.89 12.05
N GLU A 23 -4.12 -7.82 12.98
CA GLU A 23 -3.50 -9.15 12.93
C GLU A 23 -3.98 -9.96 11.71
N GLU A 24 -5.25 -9.88 11.34
CA GLU A 24 -5.81 -10.49 10.14
C GLU A 24 -5.17 -9.95 8.84
N CYS A 25 -4.53 -8.79 8.88
CA CYS A 25 -3.78 -8.21 7.76
C CYS A 25 -2.30 -8.64 7.72
N ASN A 26 -1.83 -9.53 8.60
CA ASN A 26 -0.44 -9.96 8.65
C ASN A 26 0.02 -10.62 7.34
N ASP A 27 -0.84 -11.41 6.71
CA ASP A 27 -0.52 -12.07 5.44
C ASP A 27 -0.34 -11.08 4.27
N LEU A 28 -0.97 -9.90 4.35
CA LEU A 28 -0.82 -8.83 3.36
C LEU A 28 0.46 -8.01 3.60
N ALA A 29 1.00 -7.98 4.82
CA ALA A 29 2.21 -7.25 5.18
C ALA A 29 3.05 -8.02 6.23
N PRO A 30 3.56 -9.21 5.90
CA PRO A 30 4.21 -10.12 6.86
C PRO A 30 5.48 -9.54 7.48
N LEU A 31 6.16 -8.62 6.80
CA LEU A 31 7.37 -7.95 7.31
C LEU A 31 7.06 -6.73 8.19
N HIS A 32 5.83 -6.22 8.18
CA HIS A 32 5.49 -4.94 8.81
C HIS A 32 4.44 -5.06 9.91
N ASN A 33 3.28 -5.64 9.63
CA ASN A 33 2.17 -5.67 10.58
C ASN A 33 2.50 -6.42 11.88
N PRO A 34 3.17 -7.60 11.87
CA PRO A 34 3.58 -8.25 13.12
C PRO A 34 4.47 -7.36 13.99
N ALA A 35 5.44 -6.65 13.39
CA ALA A 35 6.30 -5.72 14.11
C ALA A 35 5.51 -4.51 14.65
N ASN A 36 4.54 -4.00 13.90
CA ASN A 36 3.65 -2.94 14.38
C ASN A 36 2.84 -3.38 15.59
N LEU A 37 2.29 -4.60 15.59
CA LEU A 37 1.54 -5.16 16.71
C LEU A 37 2.41 -5.31 17.97
N ILE A 38 3.66 -5.74 17.83
CA ILE A 38 4.63 -5.81 18.94
C ILE A 38 4.84 -4.42 19.54
N GLY A 39 5.07 -3.40 18.69
CA GLY A 39 5.26 -2.03 19.15
C GLY A 39 4.02 -1.47 19.85
N ILE A 40 2.82 -1.75 19.35
CA ILE A 40 1.57 -1.32 20.00
C ILE A 40 1.44 -1.96 21.39
N ARG A 41 1.64 -3.28 21.51
CA ARG A 41 1.57 -4.00 22.79
C ARG A 41 2.56 -3.46 23.81
N ALA A 42 3.80 -3.20 23.38
CA ALA A 42 4.80 -2.57 24.27
C ALA A 42 4.38 -1.18 24.75
N CYS A 43 3.80 -0.36 23.88
CA CYS A 43 3.26 0.93 24.27
C CYS A 43 2.07 0.82 25.23
N GLN A 44 1.19 -0.17 25.04
CA GLN A 44 0.07 -0.42 25.96
C GLN A 44 0.55 -0.81 27.36
N GLU A 45 1.61 -1.62 27.46
CA GLU A 45 2.21 -2.01 28.75
C GLU A 45 2.86 -0.81 29.46
N LEU A 46 3.61 0.01 28.72
CA LEU A 46 4.34 1.14 29.29
C LEU A 46 3.43 2.35 29.58
N MET A 47 2.34 2.49 28.84
CA MET A 47 1.45 3.66 28.91
C MET A 47 -0.04 3.22 28.90
N PRO A 48 -0.51 2.47 29.92
CA PRO A 48 -1.83 1.83 29.90
C PRO A 48 -3.01 2.82 29.88
N ASN A 49 -2.80 4.06 30.32
CA ASN A 49 -3.84 5.09 30.38
C ASN A 49 -3.78 6.08 29.20
N VAL A 50 -2.88 5.87 28.24
CA VAL A 50 -2.76 6.75 27.05
C VAL A 50 -3.53 6.14 25.89
N PRO A 51 -4.55 6.84 25.35
CA PRO A 51 -5.26 6.36 24.18
C PRO A 51 -4.32 6.33 22.98
N MET A 52 -4.38 5.24 22.21
CA MET A 52 -3.57 5.05 21.01
C MET A 52 -4.45 5.07 19.77
N VAL A 53 -3.91 5.60 18.69
CA VAL A 53 -4.59 5.66 17.39
C VAL A 53 -3.70 5.02 16.34
N ALA A 54 -4.25 4.05 15.62
CA ALA A 54 -3.63 3.47 14.43
C ALA A 54 -3.91 4.37 13.22
N VAL A 55 -2.85 4.74 12.52
CA VAL A 55 -2.90 5.39 11.21
C VAL A 55 -2.37 4.38 10.19
N PHE A 56 -3.11 4.16 9.10
CA PHE A 56 -2.79 3.10 8.14
C PHE A 56 -2.23 3.69 6.85
N ASP A 57 -1.14 3.13 6.38
CA ASP A 57 -0.47 3.59 5.16
C ASP A 57 -1.30 3.33 3.90
N THR A 58 -2.20 2.37 3.96
CA THR A 58 -3.12 2.00 2.88
C THR A 58 -4.46 2.76 2.89
N ALA A 59 -4.82 3.42 4.00
CA ALA A 59 -6.18 3.94 4.20
C ALA A 59 -6.59 5.01 3.17
N PHE A 60 -5.69 5.91 2.79
CA PHE A 60 -5.96 6.96 1.82
C PHE A 60 -6.38 6.42 0.45
N HIS A 61 -5.83 5.26 0.07
CA HIS A 61 -6.09 4.63 -1.23
C HIS A 61 -7.37 3.78 -1.26
N GLN A 62 -8.08 3.64 -0.14
CA GLN A 62 -9.34 2.89 -0.11
C GLN A 62 -10.49 3.58 -0.87
N THR A 63 -10.26 4.79 -1.39
CA THR A 63 -11.20 5.50 -2.27
C THR A 63 -11.00 5.19 -3.75
N MET A 64 -10.03 4.36 -4.13
CA MET A 64 -9.83 3.94 -5.52
C MET A 64 -11.05 3.18 -6.03
N PRO A 65 -11.48 3.43 -7.28
CA PRO A 65 -12.55 2.69 -7.91
C PRO A 65 -12.09 1.27 -8.31
N GLU A 66 -13.06 0.40 -8.57
CA GLU A 66 -12.82 -1.02 -8.81
C GLU A 66 -11.88 -1.29 -9.99
N GLU A 67 -12.04 -0.53 -11.05
CA GLU A 67 -11.17 -0.60 -12.25
C GLU A 67 -9.72 -0.22 -11.98
N ALA A 68 -9.43 0.53 -10.90
CA ALA A 68 -8.07 0.90 -10.51
C ALA A 68 -7.44 -0.09 -9.54
N TYR A 69 -8.23 -0.75 -8.68
CA TYR A 69 -7.67 -1.64 -7.69
C TYR A 69 -7.69 -3.13 -8.08
N LEU A 70 -8.57 -3.58 -8.98
CA LEU A 70 -8.58 -4.97 -9.43
C LEU A 70 -7.43 -5.25 -10.40
N TYR A 71 -6.82 -6.42 -10.23
CA TYR A 71 -5.89 -6.96 -11.20
C TYR A 71 -6.62 -7.75 -12.29
N GLY A 72 -6.02 -7.86 -13.48
CA GLY A 72 -6.49 -8.70 -14.58
C GLY A 72 -6.31 -10.21 -14.30
N LEU A 73 -6.75 -10.67 -13.14
CA LEU A 73 -6.69 -12.04 -12.64
C LEU A 73 -8.12 -12.58 -12.46
N PRO A 74 -8.32 -13.91 -12.38
CA PRO A 74 -9.62 -14.46 -11.99
C PRO A 74 -10.13 -13.82 -10.70
N TYR A 75 -11.39 -13.37 -10.71
CA TYR A 75 -11.99 -12.59 -9.63
C TYR A 75 -11.97 -13.30 -8.26
N GLU A 76 -11.94 -14.64 -8.28
CA GLU A 76 -11.84 -15.45 -7.07
C GLU A 76 -10.59 -15.17 -6.22
N TYR A 77 -9.49 -14.67 -6.81
CA TYR A 77 -8.31 -14.27 -6.05
C TYR A 77 -8.57 -13.02 -5.20
N TYR A 78 -9.36 -12.10 -5.73
CA TYR A 78 -9.82 -10.97 -4.94
C TYR A 78 -10.80 -11.41 -3.85
N GLU A 79 -11.81 -12.20 -4.19
CA GLU A 79 -12.84 -12.61 -3.23
C GLU A 79 -12.26 -13.40 -2.05
N LYS A 80 -11.40 -14.40 -2.34
CA LYS A 80 -10.87 -15.31 -1.33
C LYS A 80 -9.65 -14.78 -0.60
N TYR A 81 -8.72 -14.17 -1.33
CA TYR A 81 -7.41 -13.82 -0.82
C TYR A 81 -7.16 -12.32 -0.74
N LYS A 82 -8.16 -11.51 -1.12
CA LYS A 82 -8.06 -10.04 -1.13
C LYS A 82 -6.90 -9.53 -1.98
N VAL A 83 -6.60 -10.25 -3.07
CA VAL A 83 -5.57 -9.86 -4.05
C VAL A 83 -6.07 -8.70 -4.88
N ARG A 84 -5.60 -7.51 -4.54
CA ARG A 84 -5.92 -6.24 -5.20
C ARG A 84 -4.78 -5.23 -5.00
N ARG A 85 -4.82 -4.13 -5.75
CA ARG A 85 -3.99 -2.97 -5.46
C ARG A 85 -4.50 -2.29 -4.18
N TYR A 86 -3.62 -2.10 -3.20
CA TYR A 86 -3.89 -1.32 -1.99
C TYR A 86 -3.20 0.04 -2.05
N GLY A 87 -1.97 0.09 -2.52
CA GLY A 87 -1.14 1.27 -2.46
C GLY A 87 -0.62 1.56 -1.05
N PHE A 88 0.45 2.34 -0.99
CA PHE A 88 1.14 2.68 0.26
C PHE A 88 1.53 4.16 0.26
N HIS A 89 2.23 4.61 1.31
CA HIS A 89 2.57 6.02 1.52
C HIS A 89 1.32 6.93 1.60
N GLY A 90 0.17 6.36 1.95
CA GLY A 90 -1.13 7.05 1.94
C GLY A 90 -1.16 8.27 2.83
N THR A 91 -0.53 8.22 4.01
CA THR A 91 -0.40 9.38 4.91
C THR A 91 0.33 10.52 4.23
N SER A 92 1.44 10.24 3.54
CA SER A 92 2.21 11.23 2.79
C SER A 92 1.40 11.78 1.61
N HIS A 93 0.79 10.93 0.80
CA HIS A 93 -0.03 11.35 -0.35
C HIS A 93 -1.22 12.23 0.08
N SER A 94 -1.90 11.86 1.16
CA SER A 94 -3.00 12.65 1.72
C SER A 94 -2.52 14.01 2.23
N PHE A 95 -1.43 14.05 3.00
CA PHE A 95 -0.89 15.29 3.54
C PHE A 95 -0.41 16.23 2.44
N VAL A 96 0.42 15.74 1.53
CA VAL A 96 1.03 16.55 0.47
C VAL A 96 -0.03 17.09 -0.49
N SER A 97 -1.03 16.28 -0.87
CA SER A 97 -2.10 16.74 -1.75
C SER A 97 -2.97 17.83 -1.12
N LYS A 98 -3.29 17.72 0.17
CA LYS A 98 -4.00 18.78 0.91
C LYS A 98 -3.15 20.05 0.99
N ARG A 99 -1.87 19.90 1.33
CA ARG A 99 -0.96 21.05 1.41
C ARG A 99 -0.78 21.75 0.07
N ALA A 100 -0.74 20.99 -1.04
CA ALA A 100 -0.69 21.56 -2.38
C ALA A 100 -1.92 22.43 -2.70
N ALA A 101 -3.11 22.00 -2.29
CA ALA A 101 -4.35 22.78 -2.45
C ALA A 101 -4.30 24.09 -1.65
N GLU A 102 -3.82 24.05 -0.41
CA GLU A 102 -3.64 25.24 0.43
C GLU A 102 -2.67 26.24 -0.21
N VAL A 103 -1.51 25.75 -0.67
CA VAL A 103 -0.50 26.61 -1.34
C VAL A 103 -1.03 27.20 -2.64
N ALA A 104 -1.84 26.44 -3.40
CA ALA A 104 -2.47 26.91 -4.62
C ALA A 104 -3.65 27.87 -4.38
N GLY A 105 -4.11 28.01 -3.14
CA GLY A 105 -5.27 28.82 -2.77
C GLY A 105 -6.57 28.36 -3.43
N LYS A 106 -6.73 27.03 -3.63
CA LYS A 106 -7.89 26.43 -4.29
C LYS A 106 -8.55 25.38 -3.40
N PRO A 107 -9.88 25.21 -3.49
CA PRO A 107 -10.55 24.12 -2.79
C PRO A 107 -9.98 22.75 -3.20
N TYR A 108 -9.73 21.90 -2.22
CA TYR A 108 -9.09 20.59 -2.45
C TYR A 108 -9.96 19.68 -3.33
N GLU A 109 -11.26 19.79 -3.20
CA GLU A 109 -12.28 19.06 -3.96
C GLU A 109 -12.35 19.44 -5.44
N ASP A 110 -11.81 20.60 -5.82
CA ASP A 110 -11.82 21.08 -7.22
C ASP A 110 -10.55 20.65 -7.99
N LEU A 111 -9.58 20.05 -7.30
CA LEU A 111 -8.26 19.78 -7.86
C LEU A 111 -8.09 18.34 -8.36
N LYS A 112 -7.23 18.23 -9.37
CA LYS A 112 -6.58 16.99 -9.79
C LYS A 112 -5.10 17.15 -9.54
N ILE A 113 -4.54 16.28 -8.70
CA ILE A 113 -3.16 16.39 -8.21
C ILE A 113 -2.45 15.06 -8.45
N ILE A 114 -1.24 15.11 -8.96
CA ILE A 114 -0.30 13.98 -8.93
C ILE A 114 0.69 14.24 -7.81
N VAL A 115 0.76 13.33 -6.86
CA VAL A 115 1.73 13.38 -5.76
C VAL A 115 2.84 12.38 -6.04
N CYS A 116 4.08 12.86 -5.99
CA CYS A 116 5.28 12.04 -6.09
C CYS A 116 5.92 11.94 -4.70
N HIS A 117 5.83 10.78 -4.08
CA HIS A 117 6.58 10.44 -2.87
C HIS A 117 7.89 9.78 -3.31
N LEU A 118 9.00 10.50 -3.19
CA LEU A 118 10.32 10.07 -3.66
C LEU A 118 11.29 9.95 -2.47
N GLY A 119 11.15 8.85 -1.74
CA GLY A 119 12.05 8.43 -0.66
C GLY A 119 12.81 7.15 -1.03
N ASN A 120 13.31 6.39 -0.04
CA ASN A 120 13.87 5.05 -0.26
C ASN A 120 12.83 4.13 -0.91
N GLY A 121 11.58 4.13 -0.41
CA GLY A 121 10.42 3.72 -1.16
C GLY A 121 9.90 4.89 -1.98
N ALA A 122 9.44 4.63 -3.20
CA ALA A 122 8.92 5.66 -4.08
C ALA A 122 7.58 5.26 -4.68
N SER A 123 6.64 6.20 -4.72
CA SER A 123 5.31 5.99 -5.30
C SER A 123 4.72 7.27 -5.88
N LEU A 124 3.82 7.08 -6.84
CA LEU A 124 2.95 8.12 -7.37
C LEU A 124 1.52 7.85 -6.92
N SER A 125 0.75 8.91 -6.71
CA SER A 125 -0.68 8.82 -6.50
C SER A 125 -1.41 9.87 -7.31
N ALA A 126 -2.48 9.47 -8.00
CA ALA A 126 -3.44 10.36 -8.64
C ALA A 126 -4.55 10.66 -7.65
N VAL A 127 -4.71 11.95 -7.33
CA VAL A 127 -5.73 12.45 -6.42
C VAL A 127 -6.70 13.32 -7.21
N LYS A 128 -7.98 13.00 -7.14
CA LYS A 128 -9.05 13.75 -7.78
C LYS A 128 -10.13 14.07 -6.76
N ASN A 129 -10.51 15.33 -6.67
CA ASN A 129 -11.56 15.81 -5.77
C ASN A 129 -11.32 15.36 -4.31
N GLY A 130 -10.06 15.43 -3.87
CA GLY A 130 -9.66 15.05 -2.52
C GLY A 130 -9.55 13.54 -2.25
N LYS A 131 -9.75 12.68 -3.25
CA LYS A 131 -9.73 11.22 -3.14
C LYS A 131 -8.61 10.61 -3.98
N SER A 132 -7.93 9.60 -3.46
CA SER A 132 -7.03 8.78 -4.27
C SER A 132 -7.84 8.00 -5.29
N VAL A 133 -7.49 8.14 -6.57
CA VAL A 133 -8.17 7.44 -7.69
C VAL A 133 -7.27 6.41 -8.34
N ASP A 134 -5.96 6.52 -8.14
CA ASP A 134 -4.97 5.53 -8.57
C ASP A 134 -3.64 5.74 -7.83
N THR A 135 -2.81 4.70 -7.78
CA THR A 135 -1.47 4.75 -7.19
C THR A 135 -0.55 3.72 -7.84
N SER A 136 0.75 3.97 -7.81
CA SER A 136 1.73 3.13 -8.50
C SER A 136 2.11 1.85 -7.74
N MET A 137 2.06 1.84 -6.40
CA MET A 137 2.27 0.63 -5.62
C MET A 137 1.03 -0.26 -5.66
N GLY A 138 1.22 -1.59 -5.60
CA GLY A 138 0.15 -2.56 -5.80
C GLY A 138 -0.30 -3.27 -4.53
N LEU A 139 -0.41 -4.60 -4.61
CA LEU A 139 -0.67 -5.49 -3.46
C LEU A 139 0.43 -5.31 -2.40
N THR A 140 1.65 -5.11 -2.84
CA THR A 140 2.83 -4.84 -2.01
C THR A 140 3.53 -3.56 -2.47
N PRO A 141 4.47 -3.00 -1.68
CA PRO A 141 5.28 -1.85 -2.09
C PRO A 141 6.26 -2.10 -3.25
N LEU A 142 6.30 -3.31 -3.81
CA LEU A 142 7.25 -3.70 -4.86
C LEU A 142 6.91 -3.15 -6.24
N GLU A 143 5.62 -3.00 -6.54
CA GLU A 143 5.13 -2.52 -7.84
C GLU A 143 5.37 -1.02 -8.03
N GLY A 144 5.50 -0.61 -9.28
CA GLY A 144 5.44 0.79 -9.69
C GLY A 144 6.80 1.36 -10.04
N LEU A 145 7.26 2.36 -9.29
CA LEU A 145 8.50 3.06 -9.58
C LEU A 145 9.74 2.20 -9.29
N ILE A 146 10.82 2.50 -9.99
CA ILE A 146 12.15 1.94 -9.67
C ILE A 146 12.61 2.51 -8.32
N MET A 147 13.00 1.63 -7.40
CA MET A 147 13.50 1.96 -6.06
C MET A 147 14.89 1.34 -5.85
N GLU A 148 15.67 1.85 -4.91
CA GLU A 148 17.07 1.47 -4.70
C GLU A 148 17.29 -0.05 -4.61
N HIS A 149 16.38 -0.78 -3.98
CA HIS A 149 16.53 -2.23 -3.76
C HIS A 149 15.69 -3.10 -4.70
N VAL A 150 14.80 -2.51 -5.49
CA VAL A 150 13.86 -3.23 -6.39
C VAL A 150 14.46 -3.60 -7.74
N PRO A 151 15.35 -2.80 -8.38
CA PRO A 151 15.85 -3.07 -9.72
C PRO A 151 16.58 -4.42 -9.83
N VAL A 152 17.29 -4.83 -8.79
CA VAL A 152 18.10 -6.06 -8.77
C VAL A 152 17.24 -7.33 -8.79
N ILE A 153 16.08 -7.31 -8.12
CA ILE A 153 15.15 -8.45 -8.06
C ILE A 153 14.43 -8.61 -9.41
N TRP A 154 14.01 -7.52 -10.04
CA TRP A 154 13.32 -7.55 -11.34
C TRP A 154 14.23 -8.04 -12.48
N ILE A 155 15.46 -7.57 -12.55
CA ILE A 155 16.43 -8.00 -13.55
C ILE A 155 16.78 -9.50 -13.36
N ARG A 156 16.93 -9.98 -12.13
CA ARG A 156 17.19 -11.40 -11.87
C ARG A 156 16.02 -12.31 -12.26
N LEU A 157 14.79 -11.93 -11.96
CA LEU A 157 13.61 -12.74 -12.29
C LEU A 157 13.32 -12.77 -13.79
N SER A 158 13.45 -11.64 -14.49
CA SER A 158 13.30 -11.58 -15.96
C SER A 158 14.42 -12.32 -16.69
N TRP A 159 15.66 -12.26 -16.17
CA TRP A 159 16.78 -12.99 -16.76
C TRP A 159 16.69 -14.50 -16.53
N SER A 160 16.30 -14.95 -15.34
CA SER A 160 16.11 -16.39 -15.05
C SER A 160 14.96 -17.02 -15.83
N SER A 161 13.89 -16.28 -16.14
CA SER A 161 12.79 -16.75 -16.98
C SER A 161 13.17 -16.80 -18.47
N SER A 162 14.03 -15.88 -18.95
CA SER A 162 14.54 -15.87 -20.31
C SER A 162 15.56 -17.00 -20.56
N LEU A 163 16.39 -17.33 -19.56
CA LEU A 163 17.32 -18.47 -19.62
C LEU A 163 16.60 -19.81 -19.58
N ARG A 164 15.54 -19.97 -18.80
CA ARG A 164 14.73 -21.20 -18.82
C ARG A 164 14.04 -21.46 -20.17
N LYS A 165 13.60 -20.42 -20.87
CA LYS A 165 13.03 -20.57 -22.23
C LYS A 165 14.08 -20.97 -23.28
N ARG A 166 15.35 -20.59 -23.12
CA ARG A 166 16.42 -20.97 -24.06
C ARG A 166 16.94 -22.42 -23.86
N THR A 167 16.92 -22.93 -22.63
CA THR A 167 17.37 -24.32 -22.36
C THR A 167 16.31 -25.36 -22.74
N SER A 168 15.02 -25.03 -22.81
CA SER A 168 13.98 -25.96 -23.27
C SER A 168 13.88 -26.11 -24.79
N THR A 169 14.51 -25.20 -25.57
CA THR A 169 14.49 -25.26 -27.05
C THR A 169 15.73 -25.97 -27.62
N SER A 170 16.75 -26.29 -26.83
CA SER A 170 17.98 -26.95 -27.29
C SER A 170 18.02 -28.47 -27.05
N GLN A 171 16.91 -29.07 -26.59
CA GLN A 171 16.79 -30.55 -26.43
C GLN A 171 15.84 -31.19 -27.46
N ALA A 172 15.48 -30.49 -28.52
CA ALA A 172 14.70 -31.02 -29.64
C ALA A 172 15.44 -30.79 -30.97
N LEU A 173 16.62 -31.44 -31.11
CA LEU A 173 17.29 -31.79 -32.38
C LEU A 173 18.08 -33.06 -32.21
#